data_059df76b708e39f8fb3415aa493077ca
#
_entry.id   059df76b708e39f8fb3415aa493077ca
#
_cell.length_a   1.000
_cell.length_b   1.000
_cell.length_c   1.000
_cell.angle_alpha   90.00
_cell.angle_beta   90.00
_cell.angle_gamma   90.00
#
_symmetry.space_group_name_H-M   'P 1'
#
loop_
_entity.id
_entity.type
_entity.pdbx_description
1 polymer ?
#
loop_
_entity_poly.entity_id
_entity_poly.type
_entity_poly.pdbx_seq_one_letter_code
_entity_poly.pdbx_strand_id
1 'polypeptide(L)'
;MDLAYGERYERFRAELREFLAGWPLRGAEAQRPAAEQERIFRRRGIEAGYVYRSIPADYGGAGRESDPLFDRIIQEEYLRAGAPGNRLDQGPGLLVPTLLEFGSEEQKRRFVPPTLAGEMKWCQGYSEPGSGSDLASLQTTAHLSGDHWVINGQKIWTSNAKQADYMFGLFRTEPEAGRHAGISYLLVPMNAPGIDVRPLKQMTGSMEFNEVFFDDARAPAENVVGRRGEGWAISRATLKHERNLIGNPRLMTGQFDVLLQIARREVRDGRPAIEDPAVRTRLAEIECYVRACETTNLRMLSAQARGEELSVVLPMMMIKLFSTEVMEQIACEAYDLLGSDGLLEPAAANDSIYDTSATLRGVVHNYMYSLGPAIAGGASNIQRNIIGERGLGLPRDLRPDRG
;
A
#
# COMPACT_ATOMS: atom_id res chain seq x y z
N MET A 1 -8.78 6.30 -31.36
CA MET A 1 -7.95 6.49 -30.17
C MET A 1 -6.78 5.52 -30.32
N ASP A 2 -5.58 6.05 -30.41
CA ASP A 2 -4.37 5.21 -30.45
C ASP A 2 -4.05 4.80 -29.01
N LEU A 3 -3.99 3.50 -28.74
CA LEU A 3 -3.69 2.93 -27.43
C LEU A 3 -2.23 2.48 -27.31
N ALA A 4 -1.42 2.70 -28.34
CA ALA A 4 0.01 2.43 -28.30
C ALA A 4 0.74 3.50 -27.49
N TYR A 5 1.75 3.08 -26.75
CA TYR A 5 2.57 4.01 -25.94
C TYR A 5 3.47 4.92 -26.79
N GLY A 6 3.61 4.66 -28.08
CA GLY A 6 4.55 5.34 -28.98
C GLY A 6 5.97 4.74 -28.95
N GLU A 7 6.76 5.04 -29.98
CA GLU A 7 8.04 4.38 -30.30
C GLU A 7 9.07 4.48 -29.16
N ARG A 8 9.16 5.64 -28.46
CA ARG A 8 10.04 5.85 -27.30
C ARG A 8 9.77 4.84 -26.18
N TYR A 9 8.51 4.62 -25.89
CA TYR A 9 8.09 3.75 -24.78
C TYR A 9 8.18 2.27 -25.15
N GLU A 10 7.91 1.92 -26.40
CA GLU A 10 8.07 0.53 -26.87
C GLU A 10 9.53 0.12 -26.95
N ARG A 11 10.43 1.03 -27.31
CA ARG A 11 11.89 0.80 -27.21
C ARG A 11 12.30 0.55 -25.78
N PHE A 12 11.90 1.39 -24.86
CA PHE A 12 12.15 1.21 -23.42
C PHE A 12 11.61 -0.13 -22.90
N ARG A 13 10.41 -0.53 -23.34
CA ARG A 13 9.82 -1.83 -23.01
C ARG A 13 10.70 -2.99 -23.50
N ALA A 14 11.22 -2.89 -24.69
CA ALA A 14 12.11 -3.93 -25.26
C ALA A 14 13.42 -4.04 -24.49
N GLU A 15 14.06 -2.92 -24.16
CA GLU A 15 15.29 -2.87 -23.34
C GLU A 15 15.05 -3.43 -21.93
N LEU A 16 13.92 -3.08 -21.31
CA LEU A 16 13.53 -3.60 -20.00
C LEU A 16 13.29 -5.13 -20.05
N ARG A 17 12.67 -5.65 -21.09
CA ARG A 17 12.48 -7.10 -21.27
C ARG A 17 13.79 -7.84 -21.39
N GLU A 18 14.75 -7.29 -22.11
CA GLU A 18 16.10 -7.84 -22.22
C GLU A 18 16.77 -7.90 -20.84
N PHE A 19 16.72 -6.82 -20.06
CA PHE A 19 17.21 -6.80 -18.68
C PHE A 19 16.52 -7.87 -17.82
N LEU A 20 15.19 -7.98 -17.89
CA LEU A 20 14.39 -8.92 -17.09
C LEU A 20 14.60 -10.38 -17.48
N ALA A 21 15.10 -10.69 -18.67
CA ALA A 21 15.54 -12.04 -19.06
C ALA A 21 16.69 -12.57 -18.19
N GLY A 22 17.36 -11.69 -17.42
CA GLY A 22 18.32 -12.05 -16.39
C GLY A 22 17.72 -12.61 -15.11
N TRP A 23 16.41 -12.64 -14.95
CA TRP A 23 15.72 -13.26 -13.83
C TRP A 23 15.01 -14.57 -14.26
N PRO A 24 15.03 -15.64 -13.44
CA PRO A 24 15.79 -15.80 -12.18
C PRO A 24 17.31 -15.84 -12.39
N LEU A 25 18.06 -15.51 -11.33
CA LEU A 25 19.51 -15.50 -11.36
C LEU A 25 20.05 -16.91 -11.69
N ARG A 26 21.26 -16.96 -12.26
CA ARG A 26 21.89 -18.21 -12.74
C ARG A 26 23.24 -18.43 -12.08
N GLY A 27 23.78 -19.65 -12.21
CA GLY A 27 25.11 -20.00 -11.71
C GLY A 27 25.21 -19.90 -10.18
N ALA A 28 26.32 -19.37 -9.68
CA ALA A 28 26.59 -19.27 -8.24
C ALA A 28 25.59 -18.36 -7.50
N GLU A 29 25.01 -17.37 -8.18
CA GLU A 29 24.05 -16.46 -7.57
C GLU A 29 22.69 -17.16 -7.33
N ALA A 30 22.29 -18.11 -8.15
CA ALA A 30 21.08 -18.90 -7.96
C ALA A 30 21.15 -19.83 -6.73
N GLN A 31 22.34 -20.07 -6.18
CA GLN A 31 22.54 -20.89 -4.98
C GLN A 31 22.39 -20.08 -3.67
N ARG A 32 22.27 -18.75 -3.78
CA ARG A 32 22.11 -17.88 -2.61
C ARG A 32 20.67 -17.95 -2.07
N PRO A 33 20.43 -17.61 -0.78
CA PRO A 33 19.11 -17.47 -0.25
C PRO A 33 18.23 -16.54 -1.10
N ALA A 34 16.94 -16.84 -1.23
CA ALA A 34 16.01 -16.10 -2.09
C ALA A 34 16.04 -14.58 -1.82
N ALA A 35 16.04 -14.16 -0.55
CA ALA A 35 16.12 -12.76 -0.18
C ALA A 35 17.44 -12.06 -0.65
N GLU A 36 18.51 -12.80 -0.74
CA GLU A 36 19.80 -12.29 -1.26
C GLU A 36 19.76 -12.18 -2.78
N GLN A 37 19.19 -13.17 -3.47
CA GLN A 37 18.97 -13.12 -4.92
C GLN A 37 18.13 -11.90 -5.31
N GLU A 38 17.04 -11.65 -4.58
CA GLU A 38 16.20 -10.47 -4.78
C GLU A 38 16.96 -9.16 -4.58
N ARG A 39 17.80 -9.06 -3.55
CA ARG A 39 18.62 -7.86 -3.29
C ARG A 39 19.62 -7.63 -4.41
N ILE A 40 20.28 -8.68 -4.89
CA ILE A 40 21.24 -8.60 -6.01
C ILE A 40 20.53 -8.09 -7.27
N PHE A 41 19.40 -8.68 -7.63
CA PHE A 41 18.67 -8.31 -8.84
C PHE A 41 18.08 -6.89 -8.74
N ARG A 42 17.54 -6.51 -7.59
CA ARG A 42 17.05 -5.16 -7.34
C ARG A 42 18.15 -4.11 -7.47
N ARG A 43 19.32 -4.35 -6.92
CA ARG A 43 20.48 -3.46 -7.09
C ARG A 43 20.85 -3.26 -8.55
N ARG A 44 20.91 -4.35 -9.36
CA ARG A 44 21.09 -4.25 -10.81
C ARG A 44 20.00 -3.44 -11.49
N GLY A 45 18.76 -3.58 -11.02
CA GLY A 45 17.63 -2.79 -11.51
C GLY A 45 17.76 -1.30 -11.22
N ILE A 46 18.31 -0.92 -10.04
CA ILE A 46 18.61 0.48 -9.69
C ILE A 46 19.72 1.01 -10.62
N GLU A 47 20.82 0.30 -10.76
CA GLU A 47 21.94 0.67 -11.62
C GLU A 47 21.51 0.84 -13.09
N ALA A 48 20.63 -0.03 -13.59
CA ALA A 48 20.05 0.05 -14.92
C ALA A 48 18.96 1.14 -15.09
N GLY A 49 18.49 1.73 -14.01
CA GLY A 49 17.47 2.77 -14.05
C GLY A 49 16.02 2.28 -14.12
N TYR A 50 15.75 1.03 -13.74
CA TYR A 50 14.43 0.40 -13.77
C TYR A 50 13.77 0.27 -12.39
N VAL A 51 14.54 0.35 -11.31
CA VAL A 51 14.05 0.25 -9.93
C VAL A 51 14.29 1.57 -9.23
N TYR A 52 13.31 2.06 -8.46
CA TYR A 52 13.36 3.35 -7.78
C TYR A 52 13.84 4.49 -8.70
N ARG A 53 13.28 4.49 -9.90
CA ARG A 53 13.74 5.28 -11.05
C ARG A 53 13.89 6.77 -10.74
N SER A 54 12.87 7.38 -10.14
CA SER A 54 12.83 8.82 -9.86
C SER A 54 13.44 9.24 -8.52
N ILE A 55 13.86 8.28 -7.69
CA ILE A 55 14.55 8.61 -6.44
C ILE A 55 15.97 9.08 -6.77
N PRO A 56 16.43 10.22 -6.21
CA PRO A 56 17.77 10.73 -6.50
C PRO A 56 18.87 9.72 -6.18
N ALA A 57 19.93 9.72 -7.00
CA ALA A 57 21.06 8.81 -6.84
C ALA A 57 21.80 9.01 -5.51
N ASP A 58 21.86 10.26 -5.01
CA ASP A 58 22.45 10.61 -3.70
C ASP A 58 21.79 9.90 -2.52
N TYR A 59 20.57 9.40 -2.71
CA TYR A 59 19.81 8.63 -1.70
C TYR A 59 19.62 7.16 -2.11
N GLY A 60 20.41 6.66 -3.06
CA GLY A 60 20.41 5.24 -3.44
C GLY A 60 19.33 4.84 -4.47
N GLY A 61 18.67 5.80 -5.10
CA GLY A 61 17.80 5.56 -6.25
C GLY A 61 18.54 5.62 -7.59
N ALA A 62 17.81 5.49 -8.69
CA ALA A 62 18.40 5.52 -10.03
C ALA A 62 18.63 6.94 -10.59
N GLY A 63 18.09 7.99 -9.97
CA GLY A 63 18.28 9.38 -10.34
C GLY A 63 17.79 9.73 -11.75
N ARG A 64 16.77 9.02 -12.24
CA ARG A 64 16.21 9.24 -13.58
C ARG A 64 14.97 10.13 -13.50
N GLU A 65 14.64 10.78 -14.59
CA GLU A 65 13.43 11.58 -14.72
C GLU A 65 12.18 10.76 -14.41
N SER A 66 11.25 11.35 -13.65
CA SER A 66 9.94 10.77 -13.37
C SER A 66 9.08 10.84 -14.63
N ASP A 67 8.58 9.70 -15.06
CA ASP A 67 7.65 9.58 -16.19
C ASP A 67 6.61 8.50 -15.87
N PRO A 68 5.33 8.88 -15.71
CA PRO A 68 4.29 7.94 -15.31
C PRO A 68 4.12 6.75 -16.27
N LEU A 69 4.42 6.92 -17.55
CA LEU A 69 4.32 5.85 -18.55
C LEU A 69 5.50 4.88 -18.43
N PHE A 70 6.71 5.35 -18.16
CA PHE A 70 7.83 4.47 -17.83
C PHE A 70 7.57 3.67 -16.56
N ASP A 71 7.06 4.32 -15.51
CA ASP A 71 6.72 3.64 -14.25
C ASP A 71 5.64 2.56 -14.47
N ARG A 72 4.67 2.84 -15.33
CA ARG A 72 3.64 1.88 -15.73
C ARG A 72 4.24 0.68 -16.47
N ILE A 73 5.10 0.91 -17.46
CA ILE A 73 5.79 -0.14 -18.24
C ILE A 73 6.66 -1.00 -17.32
N ILE A 74 7.41 -0.37 -16.41
CA ILE A 74 8.23 -1.07 -15.41
C ILE A 74 7.36 -2.03 -14.60
N GLN A 75 6.27 -1.55 -14.03
CA GLN A 75 5.37 -2.39 -13.24
C GLN A 75 4.81 -3.56 -14.06
N GLU A 76 4.44 -3.32 -15.34
CA GLU A 76 3.93 -4.35 -16.23
C GLU A 76 4.94 -5.45 -16.51
N GLU A 77 6.13 -5.08 -16.86
CA GLU A 77 7.13 -6.04 -17.28
C GLU A 77 7.74 -6.80 -16.09
N TYR A 78 7.93 -6.14 -14.94
CA TYR A 78 8.37 -6.81 -13.71
C TYR A 78 7.36 -7.84 -13.22
N LEU A 79 6.06 -7.49 -13.22
CA LEU A 79 5.00 -8.43 -12.86
C LEU A 79 4.96 -9.62 -13.83
N ARG A 80 5.04 -9.35 -15.14
CA ARG A 80 5.04 -10.40 -16.17
C ARG A 80 6.24 -11.36 -16.02
N ALA A 81 7.39 -10.83 -15.65
CA ALA A 81 8.61 -11.60 -15.47
C ALA A 81 8.69 -12.31 -14.10
N GLY A 82 7.79 -12.01 -13.17
CA GLY A 82 7.90 -12.46 -11.78
C GLY A 82 9.20 -12.01 -11.10
N ALA A 83 9.79 -10.90 -11.54
CA ALA A 83 11.08 -10.41 -11.07
C ALA A 83 10.91 -9.44 -9.88
N PRO A 84 11.90 -9.41 -8.94
CA PRO A 84 11.87 -8.48 -7.81
C PRO A 84 12.18 -7.05 -8.27
N GLY A 85 11.16 -6.20 -8.25
CA GLY A 85 11.22 -4.78 -8.59
C GLY A 85 11.22 -3.86 -7.38
N ASN A 86 10.51 -2.74 -7.52
CA ASN A 86 10.27 -1.82 -6.42
C ASN A 86 9.55 -2.56 -5.29
N ARG A 87 10.08 -2.43 -4.08
CA ARG A 87 9.32 -2.81 -2.90
C ARG A 87 8.26 -1.73 -2.66
N LEU A 88 7.04 -2.16 -2.46
CA LEU A 88 5.91 -1.28 -2.19
C LEU A 88 5.41 -1.44 -0.74
N ASP A 89 6.32 -1.83 0.16
CA ASP A 89 6.05 -1.87 1.60
C ASP A 89 6.06 -0.45 2.20
N GLN A 90 5.85 -0.36 3.50
CA GLN A 90 5.68 0.91 4.20
C GLN A 90 6.92 1.82 4.12
N GLY A 91 8.12 1.27 4.04
CA GLY A 91 9.35 2.04 3.90
C GLY A 91 9.45 2.72 2.53
N PRO A 92 9.76 1.97 1.46
CA PRO A 92 9.91 2.52 0.11
C PRO A 92 8.63 3.13 -0.46
N GLY A 93 7.45 2.58 -0.14
CA GLY A 93 6.18 3.01 -0.71
C GLY A 93 5.56 4.24 -0.04
N LEU A 94 5.80 4.44 1.25
CA LEU A 94 5.16 5.50 2.05
C LEU A 94 6.16 6.47 2.65
N LEU A 95 7.14 5.96 3.41
CA LEU A 95 8.08 6.81 4.12
C LEU A 95 9.06 7.51 3.20
N VAL A 96 9.69 6.79 2.27
CA VAL A 96 10.71 7.38 1.38
C VAL A 96 10.17 8.61 0.63
N PRO A 97 9.02 8.54 -0.07
CA PRO A 97 8.48 9.74 -0.72
C PRO A 97 8.14 10.86 0.28
N THR A 98 7.69 10.52 1.51
CA THR A 98 7.44 11.49 2.57
C THR A 98 8.74 12.17 3.04
N LEU A 99 9.82 11.41 3.23
CA LEU A 99 11.11 11.97 3.60
C LEU A 99 11.72 12.84 2.48
N LEU A 100 11.57 12.44 1.23
CA LEU A 100 12.07 13.25 0.10
C LEU A 100 11.38 14.62 0.04
N GLU A 101 10.10 14.70 0.46
CA GLU A 101 9.33 15.94 0.46
C GLU A 101 9.57 16.79 1.73
N PHE A 102 9.59 16.17 2.92
CA PHE A 102 9.57 16.86 4.22
C PHE A 102 10.77 16.60 5.12
N GLY A 103 11.56 15.57 4.84
CA GLY A 103 12.71 15.21 5.67
C GLY A 103 13.88 16.18 5.55
N SER A 104 14.67 16.31 6.61
CA SER A 104 15.96 17.00 6.55
C SER A 104 16.96 16.23 5.66
N GLU A 105 18.00 16.90 5.19
CA GLU A 105 19.06 16.25 4.40
C GLU A 105 19.74 15.11 5.17
N GLU A 106 19.91 15.28 6.49
CA GLU A 106 20.46 14.27 7.36
C GLU A 106 19.53 13.04 7.44
N GLN A 107 18.22 13.26 7.62
CA GLN A 107 17.22 12.19 7.63
C GLN A 107 17.18 11.44 6.29
N LYS A 108 17.21 12.15 5.17
CA LYS A 108 17.23 11.55 3.84
C LYS A 108 18.47 10.64 3.66
N ARG A 109 19.66 11.15 3.98
CA ARG A 109 20.91 10.39 3.88
C ARG A 109 20.99 9.20 4.83
N ARG A 110 20.43 9.33 6.02
CA ARG A 110 20.44 8.29 7.05
C ARG A 110 19.45 7.17 6.75
N PHE A 111 18.23 7.50 6.33
CA PHE A 111 17.12 6.55 6.30
C PHE A 111 16.78 6.03 4.89
N VAL A 112 16.93 6.84 3.84
CA VAL A 112 16.47 6.42 2.50
C VAL A 112 17.31 5.29 1.92
N PRO A 113 18.66 5.36 1.87
CA PRO A 113 19.47 4.30 1.26
C PRO A 113 19.25 2.91 1.88
N PRO A 114 19.34 2.71 3.20
CA PRO A 114 19.12 1.39 3.80
C PRO A 114 17.67 0.89 3.65
N THR A 115 16.69 1.81 3.56
CA THR A 115 15.30 1.46 3.28
C THR A 115 15.15 0.89 1.87
N LEU A 116 15.72 1.53 0.85
CA LEU A 116 15.68 1.05 -0.53
C LEU A 116 16.44 -0.26 -0.71
N ALA A 117 17.55 -0.42 -0.02
CA ALA A 117 18.32 -1.67 0.00
C ALA A 117 17.55 -2.82 0.69
N GLY A 118 16.52 -2.52 1.47
CA GLY A 118 15.78 -3.50 2.26
C GLY A 118 16.50 -3.95 3.54
N GLU A 119 17.45 -3.16 3.99
CA GLU A 119 18.23 -3.35 5.22
C GLU A 119 17.52 -2.74 6.44
N MET A 120 16.63 -1.78 6.21
CA MET A 120 15.83 -1.12 7.24
C MET A 120 14.34 -1.30 6.94
N LYS A 121 13.61 -1.85 7.90
CA LYS A 121 12.17 -2.12 7.81
C LYS A 121 11.39 -1.13 8.64
N TRP A 122 10.21 -0.76 8.16
CA TRP A 122 9.38 0.28 8.75
C TRP A 122 7.97 -0.23 9.06
N CYS A 123 7.37 0.34 10.10
CA CYS A 123 5.95 0.23 10.37
C CYS A 123 5.31 1.60 10.52
N GLN A 124 3.99 1.67 10.30
CA GLN A 124 3.20 2.90 10.39
C GLN A 124 2.41 2.94 11.70
N GLY A 125 2.67 3.92 12.55
CA GLY A 125 2.01 4.12 13.85
C GLY A 125 1.03 5.28 13.82
N TYR A 126 -0.13 5.12 13.15
CA TYR A 126 -1.14 6.17 13.04
C TYR A 126 -2.33 5.92 13.95
N SER A 127 -3.09 4.87 13.68
CA SER A 127 -4.33 4.55 14.35
C SER A 127 -4.15 4.20 15.83
N GLU A 128 -5.15 4.54 16.64
CA GLU A 128 -5.26 4.17 18.05
C GLU A 128 -6.60 3.48 18.30
N PRO A 129 -6.81 2.77 19.41
CA PRO A 129 -8.09 2.11 19.69
C PRO A 129 -9.31 3.03 19.59
N GLY A 130 -9.17 4.31 19.96
CA GLY A 130 -10.20 5.33 19.88
C GLY A 130 -10.09 6.27 18.67
N SER A 131 -9.10 6.09 17.78
CA SER A 131 -8.76 7.06 16.73
C SER A 131 -8.32 6.38 15.44
N GLY A 132 -9.27 6.04 14.59
CA GLY A 132 -9.05 5.49 13.25
C GLY A 132 -9.46 6.49 12.16
N SER A 133 -10.74 6.49 11.74
CA SER A 133 -11.27 7.47 10.78
C SER A 133 -11.16 8.91 11.28
N ASP A 134 -11.32 9.13 12.59
CA ASP A 134 -11.06 10.39 13.25
C ASP A 134 -9.61 10.48 13.76
N LEU A 135 -8.65 10.31 12.85
CA LEU A 135 -7.22 10.25 13.18
C LEU A 135 -6.72 11.48 13.95
N ALA A 136 -7.30 12.66 13.72
CA ALA A 136 -6.90 13.87 14.43
C ALA A 136 -7.25 13.86 15.94
N SER A 137 -8.03 12.87 16.40
CA SER A 137 -8.33 12.67 17.82
C SER A 137 -7.32 11.80 18.57
N LEU A 138 -6.20 11.43 17.94
CA LEU A 138 -5.14 10.63 18.54
C LEU A 138 -4.65 11.23 19.86
N GLN A 139 -4.32 10.36 20.81
CA GLN A 139 -3.97 10.71 22.18
C GLN A 139 -2.57 10.29 22.61
N THR A 140 -1.90 9.38 21.89
CA THR A 140 -0.53 9.00 22.19
C THR A 140 0.36 10.25 22.20
N THR A 141 0.95 10.56 23.34
CA THR A 141 1.73 11.78 23.56
C THR A 141 3.20 11.56 23.26
N ALA A 142 3.89 12.64 22.88
CA ALA A 142 5.33 12.70 22.86
C ALA A 142 5.78 14.08 23.36
N HIS A 143 6.54 14.14 24.45
CA HIS A 143 7.10 15.38 24.96
C HIS A 143 8.60 15.39 24.82
N LEU A 144 9.17 16.55 24.48
CA LEU A 144 10.61 16.71 24.34
C LEU A 144 11.26 16.90 25.72
N SER A 145 12.23 16.03 26.02
CA SER A 145 13.02 16.08 27.26
C SER A 145 14.50 16.03 26.91
N GLY A 146 15.16 17.18 26.95
CA GLY A 146 16.54 17.30 26.50
C GLY A 146 16.70 16.98 25.01
N ASP A 147 17.46 15.96 24.70
CA ASP A 147 17.80 15.51 23.35
C ASP A 147 16.92 14.36 22.82
N HIS A 148 15.82 14.04 23.51
CA HIS A 148 14.93 12.95 23.10
C HIS A 148 13.44 13.24 23.36
N TRP A 149 12.60 12.61 22.58
CA TRP A 149 11.18 12.51 22.82
C TRP A 149 10.87 11.39 23.80
N VAL A 150 10.01 11.63 24.76
CA VAL A 150 9.43 10.62 25.67
C VAL A 150 8.00 10.38 25.24
N ILE A 151 7.69 9.13 24.90
CA ILE A 151 6.46 8.72 24.24
C ILE A 151 5.64 7.83 25.16
N ASN A 152 4.34 8.14 25.31
CA ASN A 152 3.40 7.38 26.11
C ASN A 152 2.07 7.21 25.39
N GLY A 153 1.52 5.98 25.38
CA GLY A 153 0.24 5.65 24.78
C GLY A 153 0.24 4.33 24.01
N GLN A 154 -0.63 4.23 23.00
CA GLN A 154 -0.84 3.00 22.26
C GLN A 154 -1.17 3.26 20.80
N LYS A 155 -0.60 2.45 19.90
CA LYS A 155 -0.99 2.35 18.49
C LYS A 155 -1.59 0.97 18.21
N ILE A 156 -2.48 0.90 17.21
CA ILE A 156 -3.12 -0.35 16.80
C ILE A 156 -3.15 -0.44 15.27
N TRP A 157 -3.36 -1.64 14.75
CA TRP A 157 -3.33 -1.95 13.31
C TRP A 157 -1.99 -1.66 12.65
N THR A 158 -0.92 -1.72 13.45
CA THR A 158 0.44 -1.45 13.00
C THR A 158 1.00 -2.67 12.27
N SER A 159 0.96 -2.62 10.93
CA SER A 159 1.42 -3.74 10.09
C SER A 159 2.92 -3.98 10.27
N ASN A 160 3.28 -5.26 10.50
CA ASN A 160 4.65 -5.74 10.59
C ASN A 160 5.51 -5.07 11.68
N ALA A 161 4.91 -4.49 12.73
CA ALA A 161 5.64 -3.81 13.80
C ALA A 161 6.66 -4.71 14.49
N LYS A 162 6.37 -6.02 14.60
CA LYS A 162 7.29 -6.99 15.24
C LYS A 162 8.60 -7.16 14.48
N GLN A 163 8.62 -6.92 13.17
CA GLN A 163 9.81 -7.06 12.32
C GLN A 163 10.40 -5.71 11.91
N ALA A 164 9.79 -4.60 12.34
CA ALA A 164 10.22 -3.25 11.97
C ALA A 164 11.41 -2.79 12.84
N ASP A 165 12.38 -2.15 12.20
CA ASP A 165 13.49 -1.46 12.89
C ASP A 165 13.05 -0.08 13.40
N TYR A 166 12.16 0.58 12.62
CA TYR A 166 11.63 1.90 12.94
C TYR A 166 10.13 1.98 12.67
N MET A 167 9.46 2.85 13.41
CA MET A 167 8.11 3.32 13.15
C MET A 167 8.14 4.76 12.64
N PHE A 168 7.35 5.08 11.63
CA PHE A 168 6.93 6.43 11.38
C PHE A 168 5.51 6.62 11.92
N GLY A 169 5.36 7.58 12.81
CA GLY A 169 4.13 7.70 13.59
C GLY A 169 3.66 9.13 13.84
N LEU A 170 2.41 9.27 14.21
CA LEU A 170 1.78 10.53 14.61
C LEU A 170 1.58 10.56 16.11
N PHE A 171 2.04 11.65 16.73
CA PHE A 171 2.03 11.82 18.17
C PHE A 171 1.54 13.21 18.56
N ARG A 172 0.84 13.30 19.68
CA ARG A 172 0.42 14.56 20.29
C ARG A 172 1.62 15.21 21.00
N THR A 173 2.21 16.22 20.38
CA THR A 173 3.38 16.94 20.92
C THR A 173 3.04 18.30 21.48
N GLU A 174 1.93 18.92 21.03
CA GLU A 174 1.45 20.24 21.46
C GLU A 174 -0.01 20.09 21.92
N PRO A 175 -0.29 19.57 23.13
CA PRO A 175 -1.67 19.31 23.57
C PRO A 175 -2.52 20.58 23.64
N GLU A 176 -1.92 21.74 23.90
CA GLU A 176 -2.62 23.04 23.97
C GLU A 176 -2.90 23.66 22.57
N ALA A 177 -2.24 23.15 21.54
CA ALA A 177 -2.50 23.59 20.17
C ALA A 177 -3.78 22.93 19.64
N GLY A 178 -4.41 23.56 18.65
CA GLY A 178 -5.60 23.03 18.02
C GLY A 178 -5.40 21.58 17.49
N ARG A 179 -6.50 20.90 17.30
CA ARG A 179 -6.60 19.46 16.99
C ARG A 179 -5.57 18.93 15.98
N HIS A 180 -5.33 19.66 14.89
CA HIS A 180 -4.34 19.29 13.84
C HIS A 180 -2.94 19.81 14.13
N ALA A 181 -2.82 21.03 14.63
CA ALA A 181 -1.55 21.68 14.92
C ALA A 181 -0.80 21.07 16.11
N GLY A 182 -1.49 20.27 16.94
CA GLY A 182 -0.89 19.56 18.06
C GLY A 182 -0.20 18.24 17.71
N ILE A 183 -0.13 17.86 16.43
CA ILE A 183 0.38 16.56 15.98
C ILE A 183 1.72 16.74 15.29
N SER A 184 2.72 15.95 15.69
CA SER A 184 4.01 15.83 14.99
C SER A 184 4.20 14.45 14.40
N TYR A 185 5.07 14.37 13.40
CA TYR A 185 5.48 13.14 12.72
C TYR A 185 6.86 12.74 13.20
N LEU A 186 6.97 11.59 13.89
CA LEU A 186 8.23 11.12 14.48
C LEU A 186 8.67 9.79 13.87
N LEU A 187 10.00 9.62 13.78
CA LEU A 187 10.65 8.35 13.45
C LEU A 187 11.14 7.72 14.75
N VAL A 188 10.50 6.63 15.16
CA VAL A 188 10.74 5.98 16.47
C VAL A 188 11.46 4.66 16.27
N PRO A 189 12.64 4.43 16.89
CA PRO A 189 13.32 3.14 16.85
C PRO A 189 12.50 2.10 17.62
N MET A 190 12.15 0.97 16.97
CA MET A 190 11.27 -0.04 17.57
C MET A 190 11.95 -0.92 18.61
N ASN A 191 13.27 -0.87 18.71
CA ASN A 191 14.04 -1.55 19.75
C ASN A 191 14.27 -0.69 21.00
N ALA A 192 13.67 0.50 21.09
CA ALA A 192 13.80 1.37 22.25
C ALA A 192 13.15 0.72 23.49
N PRO A 193 13.75 0.85 24.69
CA PRO A 193 13.11 0.46 25.94
C PRO A 193 11.74 1.15 26.09
N GLY A 194 10.78 0.45 26.70
CA GLY A 194 9.42 0.96 26.88
C GLY A 194 8.48 0.73 25.68
N ILE A 195 8.92 0.01 24.65
CA ILE A 195 8.06 -0.42 23.54
C ILE A 195 7.70 -1.90 23.70
N ASP A 196 6.39 -2.19 23.74
CA ASP A 196 5.86 -3.56 23.74
C ASP A 196 4.98 -3.77 22.50
N VAL A 197 5.30 -4.79 21.69
CA VAL A 197 4.62 -5.11 20.44
C VAL A 197 3.85 -6.41 20.58
N ARG A 198 2.53 -6.35 20.46
CA ARG A 198 1.60 -7.49 20.59
C ARG A 198 0.91 -7.80 19.29
N PRO A 199 1.17 -8.97 18.68
CA PRO A 199 0.51 -9.38 17.45
C PRO A 199 -1.01 -9.59 17.64
N LEU A 200 -1.78 -9.19 16.64
CA LEU A 200 -3.23 -9.40 16.56
C LEU A 200 -3.51 -10.55 15.57
N LYS A 201 -4.10 -11.63 16.06
CA LYS A 201 -4.54 -12.73 15.19
C LYS A 201 -5.80 -12.30 14.43
N GLN A 202 -5.72 -12.30 13.12
CA GLN A 202 -6.83 -12.00 12.23
C GLN A 202 -7.66 -13.25 11.93
N MET A 203 -8.84 -13.05 11.33
CA MET A 203 -9.70 -14.18 10.89
C MET A 203 -9.06 -15.00 9.76
N THR A 204 -8.15 -14.43 8.99
CA THR A 204 -7.31 -15.13 8.01
C THR A 204 -6.29 -16.09 8.63
N GLY A 205 -6.08 -16.00 9.94
CA GLY A 205 -5.01 -16.69 10.67
C GLY A 205 -3.67 -15.96 10.68
N SER A 206 -3.49 -14.91 9.88
CA SER A 206 -2.26 -14.11 9.88
C SER A 206 -2.16 -13.19 11.11
N MET A 207 -0.95 -12.70 11.39
CA MET A 207 -0.64 -11.86 12.56
C MET A 207 0.25 -10.68 12.18
N GLU A 208 0.09 -10.15 10.98
CA GLU A 208 0.88 -8.99 10.54
C GLU A 208 0.47 -7.69 11.22
N PHE A 209 -0.78 -7.56 11.70
CA PHE A 209 -1.20 -6.41 12.50
C PHE A 209 -0.80 -6.55 13.96
N ASN A 210 -0.44 -5.42 14.56
CA ASN A 210 0.03 -5.38 15.94
C ASN A 210 -0.59 -4.21 16.69
N GLU A 211 -0.72 -4.38 18.01
CA GLU A 211 -0.76 -3.29 18.98
C GLU A 211 0.66 -2.93 19.37
N VAL A 212 0.92 -1.65 19.56
CA VAL A 212 2.22 -1.15 20.01
C VAL A 212 1.99 -0.22 21.20
N PHE A 213 2.49 -0.60 22.36
CA PHE A 213 2.40 0.16 23.60
C PHE A 213 3.69 0.93 23.82
N PHE A 214 3.57 2.15 24.31
CA PHE A 214 4.67 3.03 24.66
C PHE A 214 4.55 3.41 26.14
N ASP A 215 5.59 3.11 26.91
CA ASP A 215 5.74 3.42 28.33
C ASP A 215 7.10 4.09 28.53
N ASP A 216 7.11 5.42 28.56
CA ASP A 216 8.30 6.27 28.54
C ASP A 216 9.34 5.90 27.45
N ALA A 217 8.83 5.43 26.30
CA ALA A 217 9.67 5.06 25.17
C ALA A 217 10.38 6.28 24.58
N ARG A 218 11.63 6.10 24.12
CA ARG A 218 12.47 7.23 23.72
C ARG A 218 12.79 7.20 22.24
N ALA A 219 12.71 8.38 21.61
CA ALA A 219 13.19 8.63 20.26
C ALA A 219 14.08 9.88 20.23
N PRO A 220 15.17 9.93 19.43
CA PRO A 220 16.00 11.10 19.29
C PRO A 220 15.23 12.37 18.90
N ALA A 221 15.61 13.53 19.43
CA ALA A 221 14.93 14.79 19.16
C ALA A 221 14.92 15.14 17.66
N GLU A 222 16.02 14.84 16.95
CA GLU A 222 16.21 15.07 15.51
C GLU A 222 15.33 14.16 14.63
N ASN A 223 14.68 13.16 15.21
CA ASN A 223 13.80 12.24 14.47
C ASN A 223 12.39 12.82 14.18
N VAL A 224 12.14 14.09 14.49
CA VAL A 224 10.93 14.78 14.00
C VAL A 224 11.08 15.09 12.51
N VAL A 225 10.08 14.69 11.70
CA VAL A 225 10.04 15.02 10.27
C VAL A 225 9.32 16.35 10.10
N GLY A 226 9.90 17.28 9.34
CA GLY A 226 9.43 18.65 9.25
C GLY A 226 9.57 19.39 10.59
N ARG A 227 8.64 20.30 10.89
CA ARG A 227 8.59 21.02 12.17
C ARG A 227 7.58 20.41 13.12
N ARG A 228 7.76 20.66 14.42
CA ARG A 228 6.76 20.31 15.45
C ARG A 228 5.42 20.91 15.08
N GLY A 229 4.35 20.11 15.23
CA GLY A 229 2.98 20.52 14.88
C GLY A 229 2.62 20.38 13.40
N GLU A 230 3.55 20.04 12.51
CA GLU A 230 3.27 19.85 11.07
C GLU A 230 2.86 18.42 10.69
N GLY A 231 2.84 17.50 11.65
CA GLY A 231 2.59 16.08 11.40
C GLY A 231 1.28 15.78 10.67
N TRP A 232 0.25 16.60 10.86
CA TRP A 232 -1.01 16.45 10.14
C TRP A 232 -0.87 16.71 8.64
N ALA A 233 -0.14 17.76 8.24
CA ALA A 233 0.12 18.06 6.82
C ALA A 233 0.97 16.96 6.18
N ILE A 234 2.03 16.51 6.88
CA ILE A 234 2.93 15.45 6.44
C ILE A 234 2.18 14.12 6.29
N SER A 235 1.32 13.76 7.26
CA SER A 235 0.52 12.54 7.19
C SER A 235 -0.42 12.50 5.98
N ARG A 236 -0.95 13.65 5.56
CA ARG A 236 -1.79 13.75 4.36
C ARG A 236 -1.02 13.40 3.08
N ALA A 237 0.26 13.78 2.99
CA ALA A 237 1.13 13.38 1.89
C ALA A 237 1.39 11.87 1.93
N THR A 238 1.75 11.32 3.09
CA THR A 238 1.93 9.87 3.27
C THR A 238 0.67 9.08 2.88
N LEU A 239 -0.50 9.50 3.33
CA LEU A 239 -1.79 8.86 3.01
C LEU A 239 -2.19 9.00 1.53
N LYS A 240 -1.65 9.97 0.79
CA LYS A 240 -1.80 10.04 -0.67
C LYS A 240 -1.07 8.87 -1.35
N HIS A 241 0.15 8.56 -0.91
CA HIS A 241 0.92 7.42 -1.41
C HIS A 241 0.25 6.09 -1.04
N GLU A 242 -0.28 5.96 0.17
CA GLU A 242 -1.02 4.78 0.63
C GLU A 242 -2.24 4.48 -0.25
N ARG A 243 -3.04 5.49 -0.58
CA ARG A 243 -4.19 5.31 -1.49
C ARG A 243 -3.80 4.83 -2.88
N ASN A 244 -2.65 5.25 -3.39
CA ASN A 244 -2.11 4.76 -4.65
C ASN A 244 -1.75 3.26 -4.59
N LEU A 245 -1.29 2.78 -3.44
CA LEU A 245 -0.97 1.37 -3.23
C LEU A 245 -2.24 0.51 -3.11
N ILE A 246 -3.17 0.92 -2.24
CA ILE A 246 -4.41 0.16 -1.97
C ILE A 246 -5.34 0.17 -3.19
N GLY A 247 -5.45 1.29 -3.89
CA GLY A 247 -6.30 1.47 -5.07
C GLY A 247 -5.69 1.00 -6.39
N ASN A 248 -4.66 0.13 -6.37
CA ASN A 248 -4.02 -0.33 -7.59
C ASN A 248 -4.94 -1.24 -8.41
N PRO A 249 -5.43 -0.84 -9.61
CA PRO A 249 -6.37 -1.64 -10.42
C PRO A 249 -5.82 -3.01 -10.82
N ARG A 250 -4.50 -3.20 -10.81
CA ARG A 250 -3.88 -4.48 -11.17
C ARG A 250 -4.09 -5.58 -10.15
N LEU A 251 -4.14 -5.22 -8.85
CA LEU A 251 -4.48 -6.20 -7.83
C LEU A 251 -5.89 -6.75 -8.11
N MET A 252 -6.80 -5.86 -8.46
CA MET A 252 -8.18 -6.20 -8.80
C MET A 252 -8.24 -7.07 -10.07
N THR A 253 -7.50 -6.71 -11.13
CA THR A 253 -7.44 -7.53 -12.36
C THR A 253 -6.89 -8.92 -12.07
N GLY A 254 -5.80 -9.02 -11.29
CA GLY A 254 -5.23 -10.31 -10.89
C GLY A 254 -6.21 -11.17 -10.09
N GLN A 255 -6.99 -10.57 -9.19
CA GLN A 255 -8.04 -11.29 -8.45
C GLN A 255 -9.20 -11.72 -9.37
N PHE A 256 -9.55 -10.93 -10.37
CA PHE A 256 -10.56 -11.31 -11.36
C PHE A 256 -10.08 -12.48 -12.23
N ASP A 257 -8.80 -12.52 -12.61
CA ASP A 257 -8.22 -13.66 -13.32
C ASP A 257 -8.27 -14.95 -12.48
N VAL A 258 -8.05 -14.86 -11.17
CA VAL A 258 -8.23 -15.98 -10.24
C VAL A 258 -9.69 -16.44 -10.21
N LEU A 259 -10.64 -15.51 -10.13
CA LEU A 259 -12.08 -15.82 -10.18
C LEU A 259 -12.46 -16.57 -11.49
N LEU A 260 -11.94 -16.12 -12.64
CA LEU A 260 -12.18 -16.81 -13.91
C LEU A 260 -11.60 -18.22 -13.94
N GLN A 261 -10.44 -18.47 -13.32
CA GLN A 261 -9.86 -19.80 -13.21
C GLN A 261 -10.74 -20.71 -12.35
N ILE A 262 -11.27 -20.21 -11.23
CA ILE A 262 -12.19 -20.92 -10.36
C ILE A 262 -13.47 -21.26 -11.12
N ALA A 263 -14.10 -20.29 -11.78
CA ALA A 263 -15.34 -20.51 -12.53
C ALA A 263 -15.19 -21.54 -13.67
N ARG A 264 -13.98 -21.70 -14.24
CA ARG A 264 -13.68 -22.74 -15.23
C ARG A 264 -13.45 -24.11 -14.60
N ARG A 265 -12.98 -24.17 -13.37
CA ARG A 265 -12.63 -25.41 -12.67
C ARG A 265 -13.82 -26.02 -11.93
N GLU A 266 -14.57 -25.20 -11.21
CA GLU A 266 -15.68 -25.65 -10.39
C GLU A 266 -16.84 -26.13 -11.25
N VAL A 267 -17.50 -27.22 -10.81
CA VAL A 267 -18.59 -27.87 -11.55
C VAL A 267 -19.92 -27.60 -10.84
N ARG A 268 -20.91 -27.08 -11.61
CA ARG A 268 -22.30 -26.93 -11.18
C ARG A 268 -23.21 -27.67 -12.17
N ASP A 269 -24.10 -28.49 -11.68
CA ASP A 269 -25.05 -29.26 -12.52
C ASP A 269 -24.36 -30.06 -13.64
N GLY A 270 -23.17 -30.64 -13.35
CA GLY A 270 -22.42 -31.50 -14.28
C GLY A 270 -21.64 -30.75 -15.38
N ARG A 271 -21.51 -29.41 -15.31
CA ARG A 271 -20.75 -28.59 -16.25
C ARG A 271 -19.91 -27.54 -15.51
N PRO A 272 -18.84 -26.97 -16.13
CA PRO A 272 -18.09 -25.88 -15.56
C PRO A 272 -19.00 -24.70 -15.19
N ALA A 273 -18.80 -24.12 -14.00
CA ALA A 273 -19.63 -23.01 -13.51
C ALA A 273 -19.64 -21.80 -14.46
N ILE A 274 -18.59 -21.57 -15.23
CA ILE A 274 -18.51 -20.50 -16.23
C ILE A 274 -19.54 -20.69 -17.40
N GLU A 275 -20.11 -21.89 -17.57
CA GLU A 275 -21.15 -22.17 -18.57
C GLU A 275 -22.55 -21.86 -18.05
N ASP A 276 -22.72 -21.67 -16.73
CA ASP A 276 -24.00 -21.26 -16.15
C ASP A 276 -24.32 -19.79 -16.52
N PRO A 277 -25.49 -19.52 -17.10
CA PRO A 277 -25.87 -18.15 -17.51
C PRO A 277 -25.89 -17.15 -16.35
N ALA A 278 -26.27 -17.56 -15.14
CA ALA A 278 -26.30 -16.69 -13.96
C ALA A 278 -24.88 -16.32 -13.51
N VAL A 279 -23.96 -17.32 -13.47
CA VAL A 279 -22.54 -17.07 -13.19
C VAL A 279 -21.95 -16.15 -14.25
N ARG A 280 -22.19 -16.40 -15.53
CA ARG A 280 -21.70 -15.55 -16.64
C ARG A 280 -22.15 -14.10 -16.50
N THR A 281 -23.42 -13.88 -16.11
CA THR A 281 -23.94 -12.53 -15.91
C THR A 281 -23.18 -11.81 -14.80
N ARG A 282 -22.98 -12.45 -13.64
CA ARG A 282 -22.22 -11.85 -12.53
C ARG A 282 -20.76 -11.58 -12.91
N LEU A 283 -20.12 -12.52 -13.60
CA LEU A 283 -18.73 -12.34 -14.08
C LEU A 283 -18.64 -11.14 -15.06
N ALA A 284 -19.60 -10.99 -15.96
CA ALA A 284 -19.63 -9.86 -16.90
C ALA A 284 -19.85 -8.52 -16.18
N GLU A 285 -20.72 -8.47 -15.18
CA GLU A 285 -20.93 -7.27 -14.35
C GLU A 285 -19.64 -6.87 -13.60
N ILE A 286 -18.98 -7.83 -12.96
CA ILE A 286 -17.70 -7.60 -12.28
C ILE A 286 -16.64 -7.13 -13.29
N GLU A 287 -16.54 -7.76 -14.46
CA GLU A 287 -15.59 -7.35 -15.51
C GLU A 287 -15.81 -5.90 -15.95
N CYS A 288 -17.05 -5.45 -16.09
CA CYS A 288 -17.35 -4.06 -16.43
C CYS A 288 -16.74 -3.09 -15.39
N TYR A 289 -16.84 -3.39 -14.11
CA TYR A 289 -16.24 -2.54 -13.06
C TYR A 289 -14.70 -2.62 -13.07
N VAL A 290 -14.12 -3.79 -13.26
CA VAL A 290 -12.67 -3.98 -13.41
C VAL A 290 -12.15 -3.10 -14.56
N ARG A 291 -12.78 -3.18 -15.74
CA ARG A 291 -12.41 -2.38 -16.92
C ARG A 291 -12.60 -0.88 -16.70
N ALA A 292 -13.66 -0.47 -16.00
CA ALA A 292 -13.90 0.92 -15.67
C ALA A 292 -12.78 1.50 -14.78
N CYS A 293 -12.32 0.75 -13.77
CA CYS A 293 -11.21 1.17 -12.92
C CYS A 293 -9.89 1.25 -13.71
N GLU A 294 -9.59 0.25 -14.55
CA GLU A 294 -8.39 0.26 -15.41
C GLU A 294 -8.39 1.47 -16.35
N THR A 295 -9.52 1.72 -17.03
CA THR A 295 -9.65 2.83 -17.97
C THR A 295 -9.53 4.19 -17.26
N THR A 296 -10.12 4.31 -16.07
CA THR A 296 -10.00 5.53 -15.25
C THR A 296 -8.55 5.78 -14.86
N ASN A 297 -7.81 4.74 -14.45
CA ASN A 297 -6.39 4.86 -14.13
C ASN A 297 -5.55 5.25 -15.37
N LEU A 298 -5.80 4.64 -16.51
CA LEU A 298 -5.13 5.02 -17.78
C LEU A 298 -5.41 6.47 -18.17
N ARG A 299 -6.64 6.96 -17.95
CA ARG A 299 -7.00 8.36 -18.18
C ARG A 299 -6.20 9.30 -17.28
N MET A 300 -6.03 8.95 -16.01
CA MET A 300 -5.20 9.73 -15.07
C MET A 300 -3.74 9.77 -15.50
N LEU A 301 -3.15 8.63 -15.84
CA LEU A 301 -1.77 8.53 -16.31
C LEU A 301 -1.56 9.33 -17.60
N SER A 302 -2.50 9.24 -18.56
CA SER A 302 -2.48 10.00 -19.80
C SER A 302 -2.48 11.51 -19.56
N ALA A 303 -3.30 11.98 -18.64
CA ALA A 303 -3.35 13.40 -18.27
C ALA A 303 -2.06 13.89 -17.61
N GLN A 304 -1.50 13.09 -16.69
CA GLN A 304 -0.20 13.39 -16.08
C GLN A 304 0.91 13.47 -17.14
N ALA A 305 0.95 12.52 -18.08
CA ALA A 305 1.95 12.49 -19.14
C ALA A 305 1.86 13.72 -20.09
N ARG A 306 0.67 14.33 -20.21
CA ARG A 306 0.47 15.57 -20.97
C ARG A 306 0.70 16.85 -20.16
N GLY A 307 1.02 16.74 -18.87
CA GLY A 307 1.16 17.90 -17.98
C GLY A 307 -0.17 18.60 -17.71
N GLU A 308 -1.30 17.91 -17.87
CA GLU A 308 -2.62 18.48 -17.59
C GLU A 308 -2.87 18.56 -16.09
N GLU A 309 -3.25 19.74 -15.58
CA GLU A 309 -3.73 19.92 -14.22
C GLU A 309 -5.12 19.29 -14.04
N LEU A 310 -5.21 17.97 -14.11
CA LEU A 310 -6.39 17.31 -13.61
C LEU A 310 -6.37 17.31 -12.09
N SER A 311 -7.51 17.61 -11.48
CA SER A 311 -7.71 17.28 -10.07
C SER A 311 -7.59 15.77 -9.88
N VAL A 312 -6.36 15.28 -9.70
CA VAL A 312 -6.03 13.86 -9.56
C VAL A 312 -6.69 13.28 -8.29
N VAL A 313 -7.05 14.13 -7.34
CA VAL A 313 -7.58 13.71 -6.03
C VAL A 313 -8.91 12.98 -6.17
N LEU A 314 -9.86 13.48 -6.96
CA LEU A 314 -11.18 12.86 -7.09
C LEU A 314 -11.15 11.50 -7.78
N PRO A 315 -10.53 11.33 -8.97
CA PRO A 315 -10.39 10.02 -9.59
C PRO A 315 -9.67 9.01 -8.69
N MET A 316 -8.63 9.42 -7.96
CA MET A 316 -7.91 8.57 -7.02
C MET A 316 -8.82 8.07 -5.87
N MET A 317 -9.67 8.96 -5.31
CA MET A 317 -10.64 8.58 -4.28
C MET A 317 -11.68 7.61 -4.82
N MET A 318 -12.17 7.84 -6.05
CA MET A 318 -13.10 6.95 -6.74
C MET A 318 -12.47 5.58 -7.00
N ILE A 319 -11.25 5.52 -7.51
CA ILE A 319 -10.55 4.25 -7.76
C ILE A 319 -10.37 3.47 -6.46
N LYS A 320 -9.92 4.12 -5.37
CA LYS A 320 -9.77 3.45 -4.06
C LYS A 320 -11.10 2.89 -3.57
N LEU A 321 -12.16 3.66 -3.61
CA LEU A 321 -13.50 3.23 -3.17
C LEU A 321 -13.99 2.05 -4.02
N PHE A 322 -14.00 2.22 -5.35
CA PHE A 322 -14.48 1.19 -6.27
C PHE A 322 -13.63 -0.08 -6.25
N SER A 323 -12.31 0.04 -6.28
CA SER A 323 -11.44 -1.14 -6.30
C SER A 323 -11.64 -2.01 -5.05
N THR A 324 -11.80 -1.42 -3.87
CA THR A 324 -12.01 -2.20 -2.65
C THR A 324 -13.39 -2.88 -2.63
N GLU A 325 -14.44 -2.22 -3.12
CA GLU A 325 -15.78 -2.79 -3.23
C GLU A 325 -15.86 -3.90 -4.32
N VAL A 326 -15.22 -3.70 -5.45
CA VAL A 326 -15.17 -4.71 -6.53
C VAL A 326 -14.31 -5.91 -6.13
N MET A 327 -13.21 -5.71 -5.41
CA MET A 327 -12.39 -6.80 -4.89
C MET A 327 -13.15 -7.66 -3.87
N GLU A 328 -13.99 -7.05 -3.04
CA GLU A 328 -14.91 -7.77 -2.16
C GLU A 328 -15.92 -8.60 -2.97
N GLN A 329 -16.53 -8.02 -4.02
CA GLN A 329 -17.45 -8.73 -4.93
C GLN A 329 -16.76 -9.92 -5.61
N ILE A 330 -15.53 -9.73 -6.13
CA ILE A 330 -14.73 -10.80 -6.73
C ILE A 330 -14.50 -11.94 -5.72
N ALA A 331 -14.12 -11.58 -4.50
CA ALA A 331 -13.83 -12.56 -3.46
C ALA A 331 -15.08 -13.32 -2.99
N CYS A 332 -16.22 -12.62 -2.85
CA CYS A 332 -17.52 -13.24 -2.56
C CYS A 332 -17.95 -14.22 -3.65
N GLU A 333 -17.88 -13.81 -4.93
CA GLU A 333 -18.27 -14.68 -6.03
C GLU A 333 -17.36 -15.91 -6.12
N ALA A 334 -16.04 -15.74 -5.93
CA ALA A 334 -15.09 -16.86 -5.89
C ALA A 334 -15.39 -17.82 -4.74
N TYR A 335 -15.73 -17.29 -3.56
CA TYR A 335 -16.09 -18.08 -2.39
C TYR A 335 -17.41 -18.85 -2.60
N ASP A 336 -18.43 -18.19 -3.19
CA ASP A 336 -19.72 -18.83 -3.52
C ASP A 336 -19.58 -19.98 -4.53
N LEU A 337 -18.63 -19.87 -5.46
CA LEU A 337 -18.35 -20.94 -6.42
C LEU A 337 -17.77 -22.20 -5.78
N LEU A 338 -17.08 -22.08 -4.64
CA LEU A 338 -16.57 -23.23 -3.89
C LEU A 338 -17.66 -24.06 -3.21
N GLY A 339 -18.86 -23.51 -2.98
CA GLY A 339 -19.94 -24.18 -2.27
C GLY A 339 -19.51 -24.68 -0.89
N SER A 340 -19.74 -25.96 -0.59
CA SER A 340 -19.41 -26.57 0.71
C SER A 340 -17.89 -26.59 1.02
N ASP A 341 -17.05 -26.60 -0.01
CA ASP A 341 -15.60 -26.60 0.19
C ASP A 341 -15.10 -25.29 0.79
N GLY A 342 -15.82 -24.17 0.58
CA GLY A 342 -15.56 -22.88 1.23
C GLY A 342 -15.69 -22.89 2.76
N LEU A 343 -16.34 -23.90 3.34
CA LEU A 343 -16.45 -24.05 4.79
C LEU A 343 -15.22 -24.68 5.45
N LEU A 344 -14.26 -25.15 4.66
CA LEU A 344 -13.03 -25.74 5.17
C LEU A 344 -12.06 -24.63 5.62
N GLU A 345 -11.57 -24.71 6.85
CA GLU A 345 -10.57 -23.79 7.35
C GLU A 345 -9.23 -24.00 6.61
N PRO A 346 -8.58 -22.93 6.11
CA PRO A 346 -7.26 -23.05 5.51
C PRO A 346 -6.23 -23.58 6.50
N ALA A 347 -5.47 -24.60 6.11
CA ALA A 347 -4.56 -25.35 7.00
C ALA A 347 -3.38 -24.54 7.58
N ALA A 348 -3.09 -23.33 7.09
CA ALA A 348 -2.03 -22.45 7.60
C ALA A 348 -2.29 -21.00 7.21
N ALA A 349 -1.79 -20.06 8.03
CA ALA A 349 -1.79 -18.64 7.73
C ALA A 349 -1.04 -18.35 6.42
N ASN A 350 -1.52 -17.35 5.69
CA ASN A 350 -0.84 -16.79 4.54
C ASN A 350 -0.41 -15.35 4.89
N ASP A 351 0.88 -15.06 4.79
CA ASP A 351 1.42 -13.74 5.10
C ASP A 351 1.30 -12.76 3.92
N SER A 352 0.78 -13.22 2.78
CA SER A 352 0.49 -12.36 1.63
C SER A 352 -0.82 -11.60 1.85
N ILE A 353 -0.83 -10.32 1.46
CA ILE A 353 -2.03 -9.46 1.47
C ILE A 353 -3.13 -10.10 0.61
N TYR A 354 -2.79 -10.57 -0.60
CA TYR A 354 -3.68 -11.35 -1.44
C TYR A 354 -2.98 -12.61 -1.94
N ASP A 355 -3.68 -13.72 -1.88
CA ASP A 355 -3.25 -14.95 -2.52
C ASP A 355 -3.62 -14.92 -4.00
N THR A 356 -2.65 -15.07 -4.87
CA THR A 356 -2.85 -15.11 -6.33
C THR A 356 -3.11 -16.53 -6.86
N SER A 357 -3.18 -17.52 -5.96
CA SER A 357 -3.50 -18.90 -6.33
C SER A 357 -5.01 -19.13 -6.38
N ALA A 358 -5.46 -19.89 -7.37
CA ALA A 358 -6.84 -20.35 -7.47
C ALA A 358 -7.10 -21.60 -6.60
N THR A 359 -6.40 -21.75 -5.48
CA THR A 359 -6.59 -22.83 -4.52
C THR A 359 -7.74 -22.53 -3.56
N LEU A 360 -8.32 -23.56 -2.95
CA LEU A 360 -9.30 -23.38 -1.88
C LEU A 360 -8.82 -22.41 -0.79
N ARG A 361 -7.59 -22.60 -0.34
CA ARG A 361 -6.97 -21.74 0.67
C ARG A 361 -6.88 -20.28 0.23
N GLY A 362 -6.42 -20.03 -1.00
CA GLY A 362 -6.29 -18.68 -1.54
C GLY A 362 -7.64 -17.97 -1.64
N VAL A 363 -8.68 -18.67 -2.08
CA VAL A 363 -10.04 -18.11 -2.18
C VAL A 363 -10.60 -17.74 -0.81
N VAL A 364 -10.52 -18.65 0.16
CA VAL A 364 -11.03 -18.42 1.52
C VAL A 364 -10.25 -17.29 2.20
N HIS A 365 -8.92 -17.26 2.04
CA HIS A 365 -8.09 -16.15 2.52
C HIS A 365 -8.53 -14.82 1.92
N ASN A 366 -8.66 -14.74 0.59
CA ASN A 366 -9.03 -13.51 -0.09
C ASN A 366 -10.43 -13.03 0.28
N TYR A 367 -11.38 -13.94 0.50
CA TYR A 367 -12.71 -13.61 1.00
C TYR A 367 -12.63 -12.93 2.39
N MET A 368 -11.93 -13.57 3.34
CA MET A 368 -11.76 -12.99 4.68
C MET A 368 -11.01 -11.67 4.66
N TYR A 369 -9.95 -11.56 3.83
CA TYR A 369 -9.14 -10.36 3.73
C TYR A 369 -9.89 -9.20 3.05
N SER A 370 -10.77 -9.47 2.09
CA SER A 370 -11.47 -8.44 1.30
C SER A 370 -12.31 -7.47 2.14
N LEU A 371 -12.71 -7.87 3.34
CA LEU A 371 -13.48 -7.05 4.28
C LEU A 371 -12.65 -5.90 4.89
N GLY A 372 -11.32 -6.06 4.99
CA GLY A 372 -10.41 -5.08 5.58
C GLY A 372 -10.15 -3.83 4.73
N PRO A 373 -9.85 -3.94 3.43
CA PRO A 373 -9.49 -2.81 2.56
C PRO A 373 -10.56 -1.72 2.45
N ALA A 374 -11.84 -2.04 2.64
CA ALA A 374 -12.93 -1.06 2.70
C ALA A 374 -12.81 -0.11 3.91
N ILE A 375 -12.07 -0.52 4.95
CA ILE A 375 -11.82 0.23 6.19
C ILE A 375 -10.45 0.93 6.13
N ALA A 376 -9.42 0.24 5.65
CA ALA A 376 -8.04 0.72 5.59
C ALA A 376 -7.87 1.89 4.60
N GLY A 377 -6.85 2.73 4.81
CA GLY A 377 -6.51 3.85 3.91
C GLY A 377 -7.62 4.89 3.73
N GLY A 378 -8.48 5.03 4.73
CA GLY A 378 -9.70 5.82 4.74
C GLY A 378 -10.94 5.00 4.37
N ALA A 379 -11.81 4.78 5.36
CA ALA A 379 -13.02 3.98 5.22
C ALA A 379 -13.90 4.47 4.05
N SER A 380 -14.66 3.54 3.44
CA SER A 380 -15.53 3.82 2.28
C SER A 380 -16.43 5.04 2.49
N ASN A 381 -17.01 5.22 3.69
CA ASN A 381 -17.83 6.40 3.99
C ASN A 381 -17.01 7.70 4.03
N ILE A 382 -15.76 7.67 4.53
CA ILE A 382 -14.87 8.82 4.48
C ILE A 382 -14.51 9.18 3.03
N GLN A 383 -14.29 8.17 2.17
CA GLN A 383 -14.06 8.41 0.73
C GLN A 383 -15.31 9.04 0.08
N ARG A 384 -16.51 8.53 0.35
CA ARG A 384 -17.77 9.10 -0.16
C ARG A 384 -17.98 10.55 0.29
N ASN A 385 -17.69 10.87 1.56
CA ASN A 385 -17.79 12.26 2.05
C ASN A 385 -16.82 13.17 1.31
N ILE A 386 -15.55 12.75 1.13
CA ILE A 386 -14.56 13.56 0.42
C ILE A 386 -14.97 13.75 -1.06
N ILE A 387 -15.45 12.70 -1.73
CA ILE A 387 -15.98 12.77 -3.09
C ILE A 387 -17.16 13.74 -3.17
N GLY A 388 -18.13 13.63 -2.24
CA GLY A 388 -19.28 14.51 -2.18
C GLY A 388 -18.89 15.96 -1.97
N GLU A 389 -18.11 16.24 -0.91
CA GLU A 389 -17.74 17.60 -0.52
C GLU A 389 -16.78 18.27 -1.52
N ARG A 390 -15.71 17.58 -1.91
CA ARG A 390 -14.64 18.18 -2.72
C ARG A 390 -14.77 17.92 -4.21
N GLY A 391 -15.40 16.80 -4.58
CA GLY A 391 -15.58 16.41 -5.97
C GLY A 391 -16.86 16.96 -6.57
N LEU A 392 -17.95 16.87 -5.85
CA LEU A 392 -19.29 17.28 -6.30
C LEU A 392 -19.72 18.65 -5.74
N GLY A 393 -18.93 19.25 -4.83
CA GLY A 393 -19.27 20.54 -4.21
C GLY A 393 -20.49 20.50 -3.27
N LEU A 394 -20.84 19.32 -2.75
CA LEU A 394 -21.96 19.18 -1.83
C LEU A 394 -21.62 19.82 -0.46
N PRO A 395 -22.63 20.32 0.26
CA PRO A 395 -22.42 20.88 1.59
C PRO A 395 -21.91 19.81 2.56
N ARG A 396 -21.09 20.23 3.51
CA ARG A 396 -20.63 19.35 4.59
C ARG A 396 -21.78 19.00 5.51
N ASP A 397 -21.77 17.75 6.00
CA ASP A 397 -22.68 17.37 7.09
C ASP A 397 -22.50 18.30 8.28
N LEU A 398 -23.62 18.79 8.81
CA LEU A 398 -23.64 19.50 10.08
C LEU A 398 -23.19 18.51 11.16
N ARG A 399 -22.02 18.72 11.70
CA ARG A 399 -21.59 17.97 12.88
C ARG A 399 -22.53 18.39 14.03
N PRO A 400 -23.17 17.44 14.72
CA PRO A 400 -23.85 17.80 15.94
C PRO A 400 -22.84 18.46 16.87
N ASP A 401 -23.12 19.65 17.34
CA ASP A 401 -22.30 20.36 18.31
C ASP A 401 -22.06 19.38 19.47
N ARG A 402 -20.80 18.99 19.64
CA ARG A 402 -20.40 18.32 20.88
C ARG A 402 -20.34 19.41 21.94
N GLY A 403 -21.48 19.57 22.66
CA GLY A 403 -21.56 20.40 23.83
C GLY A 403 -20.58 19.96 24.93
#